data_cb2003552b88682ce5b8337d9a77c3a8
#
_entry.id   cb2003552b88682ce5b8337d9a77c3a8
#
_cell.length_a   1.000
_cell.length_b   1.000
_cell.length_c   1.000
_cell.angle_alpha   90.00
_cell.angle_beta   90.00
_cell.angle_gamma   90.00
#
_symmetry.space_group_name_H-M   'P 1'
#
loop_
_entity.id
_entity.type
_entity.pdbx_description
1 polymer ?
#
loop_
_entity_poly.entity_id
_entity_poly.type
_entity_poly.pdbx_seq_one_letter_code
_entity_poly.pdbx_strand_id
1 'polypeptide(L)'
;MSAAMWGSCLLTRTCRTHNPGARKGFVFLVDTLAKRCYNYNMNLEKPIRKKRVDRTHIIYELRVNGASYIGVTAKTETTINKSVLARAAKHFYRAKKENKDWLLCQALRTLNNKSEIEVLVHETLRGKAEAHKREVELRRTLRPALNTDTRGD
;
A
#
# COMPACT_ATOMS: atom_id res chain seq x y z
N MET A 1 -37.41 36.43 29.90
CA MET A 1 -36.98 37.61 29.12
C MET A 1 -35.77 37.26 28.31
N SER A 2 -35.83 37.58 27.05
CA SER A 2 -34.78 37.56 26.01
C SER A 2 -34.48 36.22 25.35
N ALA A 3 -35.08 36.05 24.18
CA ALA A 3 -34.79 35.07 23.15
C ALA A 3 -33.56 35.50 22.37
N ALA A 4 -32.70 34.55 22.01
CA ALA A 4 -31.66 34.73 21.00
C ALA A 4 -31.85 33.70 19.90
N MET A 5 -32.24 34.18 18.72
CA MET A 5 -32.45 33.46 17.49
C MET A 5 -31.11 33.00 16.89
N TRP A 6 -31.01 31.74 16.56
CA TRP A 6 -29.92 31.21 15.76
C TRP A 6 -30.38 31.06 14.30
N GLY A 7 -29.81 31.89 13.44
CA GLY A 7 -30.05 31.85 12.00
C GLY A 7 -29.30 30.71 11.33
N SER A 8 -30.04 29.80 10.77
CA SER A 8 -29.53 28.73 9.88
C SER A 8 -29.16 29.32 8.53
N CYS A 9 -27.88 29.31 8.17
CA CYS A 9 -27.42 29.66 6.84
C CYS A 9 -27.22 28.38 6.01
N LEU A 10 -28.28 28.01 5.28
CA LEU A 10 -28.25 26.97 4.25
C LEU A 10 -27.66 27.56 2.96
N LEU A 11 -26.40 27.30 2.66
CA LEU A 11 -25.76 27.57 1.38
C LEU A 11 -25.84 26.34 0.48
N THR A 12 -26.95 26.19 -0.21
CA THR A 12 -27.05 25.31 -1.38
C THR A 12 -26.42 25.97 -2.59
N ARG A 13 -25.19 25.60 -2.95
CA ARG A 13 -24.60 25.97 -4.24
C ARG A 13 -24.94 24.92 -5.29
N THR A 14 -26.05 25.11 -5.95
CA THR A 14 -26.31 24.50 -7.26
C THR A 14 -25.89 25.48 -8.34
N CYS A 15 -24.68 25.35 -8.86
CA CYS A 15 -24.30 26.02 -10.12
C CYS A 15 -24.53 25.05 -11.28
N ARG A 16 -25.76 25.06 -11.79
CA ARG A 16 -26.08 24.47 -13.09
C ARG A 16 -26.39 25.61 -14.03
N THR A 17 -25.42 26.12 -14.78
CA THR A 17 -25.66 26.98 -15.92
C THR A 17 -25.29 26.24 -17.20
N HIS A 18 -26.32 25.63 -17.76
CA HIS A 18 -26.29 25.15 -19.15
C HIS A 18 -26.72 26.32 -20.03
N ASN A 19 -25.81 26.92 -20.77
CA ASN A 19 -26.12 27.94 -21.74
C ASN A 19 -25.56 27.53 -23.13
N PRO A 20 -26.40 26.99 -24.01
CA PRO A 20 -26.00 26.63 -25.37
C PRO A 20 -26.15 27.83 -26.31
N GLY A 21 -25.12 28.67 -26.37
CA GLY A 21 -25.23 29.79 -27.33
C GLY A 21 -24.14 30.84 -27.33
N ALA A 22 -23.03 30.69 -26.64
CA ALA A 22 -21.95 31.67 -26.66
C ALA A 22 -20.93 31.40 -27.79
N ARG A 23 -20.79 32.37 -28.67
CA ARG A 23 -19.91 32.39 -29.87
C ARG A 23 -18.44 32.13 -29.48
N LYS A 24 -17.80 31.26 -30.27
CA LYS A 24 -16.38 30.86 -30.18
C LYS A 24 -15.44 32.07 -30.40
N GLY A 25 -15.15 32.86 -29.41
CA GLY A 25 -14.23 33.97 -29.60
C GLY A 25 -13.63 34.59 -28.34
N PHE A 26 -14.23 34.38 -27.19
CA PHE A 26 -13.86 35.15 -26.00
C PHE A 26 -13.35 34.30 -24.83
N VAL A 27 -13.24 32.98 -25.00
CA VAL A 27 -12.91 32.02 -23.90
C VAL A 27 -11.40 31.91 -23.67
N PHE A 28 -10.57 32.26 -24.65
CA PHE A 28 -9.11 32.03 -24.55
C PHE A 28 -8.35 33.03 -23.65
N LEU A 29 -8.87 34.21 -23.36
CA LEU A 29 -8.14 35.21 -22.56
C LEU A 29 -8.35 35.07 -21.06
N VAL A 30 -9.52 34.57 -20.63
CA VAL A 30 -9.83 34.42 -19.19
C VAL A 30 -9.17 33.19 -18.61
N ASP A 31 -9.03 32.11 -19.40
CA ASP A 31 -8.46 30.85 -18.97
C ASP A 31 -6.94 30.95 -18.71
N THR A 32 -6.24 31.81 -19.42
CA THR A 32 -4.79 32.02 -19.27
C THR A 32 -4.46 32.78 -17.98
N LEU A 33 -5.31 33.73 -17.58
CA LEU A 33 -5.12 34.50 -16.35
C LEU A 33 -5.50 33.68 -15.14
N ALA A 34 -6.56 32.87 -15.19
CA ALA A 34 -6.94 31.95 -14.10
C ALA A 34 -5.88 30.87 -13.84
N LYS A 35 -5.26 30.32 -14.89
CA LYS A 35 -4.15 29.35 -14.74
C LYS A 35 -2.88 30.00 -14.17
N ARG A 36 -2.66 31.28 -14.45
CA ARG A 36 -1.50 32.02 -13.92
C ARG A 36 -1.64 32.35 -12.43
N CYS A 37 -2.86 32.62 -11.96
CA CYS A 37 -3.12 32.83 -10.52
C CYS A 37 -3.11 31.55 -9.70
N TYR A 38 -3.47 30.39 -10.31
CA TYR A 38 -3.49 29.11 -9.60
C TYR A 38 -2.09 28.57 -9.31
N ASN A 39 -1.09 28.91 -10.14
CA ASN A 39 0.28 28.41 -9.98
C ASN A 39 1.13 29.20 -8.97
N TYR A 40 0.68 30.35 -8.48
CA TYR A 40 1.50 31.19 -7.59
C TYR A 40 1.48 30.76 -6.12
N ASN A 41 0.56 29.88 -5.71
CA ASN A 41 0.42 29.44 -4.32
C ASN A 41 0.79 27.95 -4.05
N MET A 42 1.42 27.26 -5.01
CA MET A 42 1.70 25.83 -4.88
C MET A 42 3.12 25.48 -4.43
N ASN A 43 3.89 26.46 -3.96
CA ASN A 43 5.18 26.21 -3.27
C ASN A 43 5.02 26.09 -1.75
N LEU A 44 3.85 25.67 -1.26
CA LEU A 44 3.74 25.11 0.07
C LEU A 44 4.47 23.76 0.03
N GLU A 45 5.71 23.75 0.49
CA GLU A 45 6.48 22.52 0.71
C GLU A 45 5.59 21.53 1.43
N LYS A 46 5.23 20.45 0.73
CA LYS A 46 4.39 19.41 1.32
C LYS A 46 5.12 18.93 2.58
N PRO A 47 4.51 19.00 3.75
CA PRO A 47 5.18 18.61 5.00
C PRO A 47 5.73 17.19 4.82
N ILE A 48 7.05 17.06 4.97
CA ILE A 48 7.72 15.76 4.88
C ILE A 48 7.15 14.89 5.99
N ARG A 49 6.33 13.91 5.60
CA ARG A 49 5.74 12.97 6.56
C ARG A 49 6.85 12.17 7.22
N LYS A 50 7.06 12.37 8.51
CA LYS A 50 7.99 11.56 9.29
C LYS A 50 7.64 10.08 9.10
N LYS A 51 8.61 9.27 8.70
CA LYS A 51 8.42 7.81 8.58
C LYS A 51 8.05 7.27 9.97
N ARG A 52 6.93 6.59 10.08
CA ARG A 52 6.56 5.92 11.34
C ARG A 52 7.56 4.78 11.58
N VAL A 53 8.38 4.94 12.61
CA VAL A 53 9.36 3.93 13.03
C VAL A 53 8.67 2.75 13.71
N ASP A 54 7.54 3.01 14.35
CA ASP A 54 6.80 2.07 15.21
C ASP A 54 5.62 1.41 14.47
N ARG A 55 5.91 0.71 13.37
CA ARG A 55 4.90 -0.10 12.68
C ARG A 55 4.89 -1.52 13.21
N THR A 56 3.69 -2.11 13.30
CA THR A 56 3.54 -3.54 13.52
C THR A 56 4.00 -4.29 12.27
N HIS A 57 4.89 -5.24 12.44
CA HIS A 57 5.37 -6.15 11.41
C HIS A 57 4.87 -7.57 11.72
N ILE A 58 4.65 -8.33 10.67
CA ILE A 58 4.09 -9.68 10.72
C ILE A 58 5.12 -10.61 10.11
N ILE A 59 5.51 -11.64 10.86
CA ILE A 59 6.33 -12.75 10.35
C ILE A 59 5.37 -13.82 9.86
N TYR A 60 5.55 -14.22 8.61
CA TYR A 60 4.65 -15.17 7.95
C TYR A 60 5.44 -16.24 7.21
N GLU A 61 4.81 -17.37 7.03
CA GLU A 61 5.29 -18.47 6.22
C GLU A 61 4.36 -18.66 5.03
N LEU A 62 4.94 -18.84 3.85
CA LEU A 62 4.23 -19.28 2.65
C LEU A 62 4.62 -20.73 2.37
N ARG A 63 3.64 -21.58 2.18
CA ARG A 63 3.86 -22.97 1.73
C ARG A 63 3.38 -23.12 0.31
N VAL A 64 4.25 -23.66 -0.52
CA VAL A 64 4.03 -23.89 -1.94
C VAL A 64 4.53 -25.28 -2.28
N ASN A 65 3.65 -26.18 -2.70
CA ASN A 65 4.02 -27.56 -3.05
C ASN A 65 4.84 -28.28 -1.96
N GLY A 66 4.51 -28.06 -0.69
CA GLY A 66 5.22 -28.64 0.44
C GLY A 66 6.53 -27.94 0.85
N ALA A 67 7.00 -26.99 0.04
CA ALA A 67 8.19 -26.18 0.38
C ALA A 67 7.78 -24.89 1.08
N SER A 68 8.56 -24.47 2.07
CA SER A 68 8.25 -23.29 2.89
C SER A 68 9.16 -22.10 2.58
N TYR A 69 8.60 -20.91 2.76
CA TYR A 69 9.28 -19.62 2.69
C TYR A 69 8.89 -18.75 3.88
N ILE A 70 9.84 -18.20 4.61
CA ILE A 70 9.62 -17.28 5.73
C ILE A 70 9.96 -15.85 5.29
N GLY A 71 9.10 -14.89 5.64
CA GLY A 71 9.30 -13.49 5.33
C GLY A 71 8.61 -12.54 6.29
N VAL A 72 8.96 -11.26 6.21
CA VAL A 72 8.37 -10.19 7.02
C VAL A 72 7.58 -9.23 6.14
N THR A 73 6.44 -8.78 6.65
CA THR A 73 5.67 -7.68 6.05
C THR A 73 5.17 -6.71 7.11
N ALA A 74 5.03 -5.44 6.77
CA ALA A 74 4.36 -4.48 7.64
C ALA A 74 2.84 -4.69 7.57
N LYS A 75 2.15 -4.49 8.68
CA LYS A 75 0.68 -4.45 8.70
C LYS A 75 0.19 -3.23 7.91
N THR A 76 -0.36 -3.44 6.75
CA THR A 76 -0.89 -2.40 5.84
C THR A 76 -2.41 -2.39 5.79
N GLU A 77 -3.02 -3.54 5.99
CA GLU A 77 -4.46 -3.75 5.92
C GLU A 77 -5.12 -3.73 7.31
N THR A 78 -6.44 -3.73 7.35
CA THR A 78 -7.23 -3.75 8.59
C THR A 78 -6.93 -4.96 9.45
N THR A 79 -6.78 -6.14 8.84
CA THR A 79 -6.45 -7.38 9.54
C THR A 79 -5.05 -7.88 9.18
N ILE A 80 -4.47 -8.67 10.09
CA ILE A 80 -3.17 -9.32 9.92
C ILE A 80 -3.20 -10.22 8.68
N ASN A 81 -4.19 -11.10 8.60
CA ASN A 81 -4.30 -12.06 7.49
C ASN A 81 -4.43 -11.36 6.13
N LYS A 82 -5.23 -10.29 6.03
CA LYS A 82 -5.34 -9.51 4.78
C LYS A 82 -4.01 -8.90 4.36
N SER A 83 -3.21 -8.41 5.32
CA SER A 83 -1.88 -7.85 5.03
C SER A 83 -0.93 -8.91 4.48
N VAL A 84 -0.96 -10.13 5.03
CA VAL A 84 -0.11 -11.23 4.56
C VAL A 84 -0.59 -11.76 3.21
N LEU A 85 -1.90 -11.95 3.01
CA LEU A 85 -2.47 -12.34 1.72
C LEU A 85 -2.15 -11.33 0.60
N ALA A 86 -2.22 -10.03 0.91
CA ALA A 86 -1.83 -8.97 -0.04
C ALA A 86 -0.34 -9.06 -0.38
N ARG A 87 0.51 -9.43 0.59
CA ARG A 87 1.94 -9.66 0.35
C ARG A 87 2.19 -10.92 -0.48
N ALA A 88 1.52 -12.03 -0.18
CA ALA A 88 1.59 -13.27 -0.96
C ALA A 88 1.15 -13.05 -2.42
N ALA A 89 0.06 -12.32 -2.63
CA ALA A 89 -0.39 -11.93 -3.97
C ALA A 89 0.67 -11.10 -4.72
N LYS A 90 1.36 -10.17 -4.05
CA LYS A 90 2.47 -9.41 -4.66
C LYS A 90 3.62 -10.33 -5.08
N HIS A 91 3.98 -11.34 -4.28
CA HIS A 91 4.99 -12.33 -4.66
C HIS A 91 4.55 -13.13 -5.89
N PHE A 92 3.30 -13.58 -5.91
CA PHE A 92 2.74 -14.32 -7.04
C PHE A 92 2.75 -13.50 -8.35
N TYR A 93 2.24 -12.28 -8.33
CA TYR A 93 2.27 -11.41 -9.51
C TYR A 93 3.69 -11.07 -9.97
N ARG A 94 4.60 -10.85 -9.02
CA ARG A 94 6.01 -10.59 -9.33
C ARG A 94 6.65 -11.82 -9.98
N ALA A 95 6.40 -13.02 -9.47
CA ALA A 95 6.91 -14.27 -10.05
C ALA A 95 6.45 -14.47 -11.49
N LYS A 96 5.20 -14.11 -11.82
CA LYS A 96 4.64 -14.21 -13.19
C LYS A 96 5.17 -13.10 -14.13
N LYS A 97 5.44 -11.90 -13.62
CA LYS A 97 5.85 -10.73 -14.41
C LYS A 97 7.37 -10.59 -14.55
N GLU A 98 8.10 -10.82 -13.45
CA GLU A 98 9.53 -10.63 -13.38
C GLU A 98 10.21 -12.00 -13.49
N ASN A 99 11.15 -12.15 -14.43
CA ASN A 99 11.85 -13.41 -14.65
C ASN A 99 13.02 -13.57 -13.67
N LYS A 100 12.76 -13.52 -12.35
CA LYS A 100 13.77 -13.64 -11.29
C LYS A 100 14.02 -15.10 -10.94
N ASP A 101 15.29 -15.44 -10.73
CA ASP A 101 15.73 -16.81 -10.41
C ASP A 101 15.63 -17.19 -8.93
N TRP A 102 14.89 -16.42 -8.13
CA TRP A 102 14.66 -16.77 -6.72
C TRP A 102 13.84 -18.05 -6.62
N LEU A 103 14.23 -18.95 -5.70
CA LEU A 103 13.55 -20.23 -5.49
C LEU A 103 12.05 -20.04 -5.24
N LEU A 104 11.67 -19.05 -4.44
CA LEU A 104 10.25 -18.70 -4.24
C LEU A 104 9.57 -18.34 -5.56
N CYS A 105 10.20 -17.55 -6.44
CA CYS A 105 9.59 -17.17 -7.71
C CYS A 105 9.45 -18.37 -8.65
N GLN A 106 10.41 -19.27 -8.66
CA GLN A 106 10.35 -20.51 -9.44
C GLN A 106 9.18 -21.39 -8.95
N ALA A 107 9.07 -21.60 -7.63
CA ALA A 107 7.95 -22.35 -7.05
C ALA A 107 6.58 -21.69 -7.33
N LEU A 108 6.47 -20.36 -7.24
CA LEU A 108 5.23 -19.66 -7.50
C LEU A 108 4.82 -19.68 -8.98
N ARG A 109 5.76 -19.84 -9.93
CA ARG A 109 5.44 -19.96 -11.35
C ARG A 109 4.74 -21.27 -11.70
N THR A 110 4.98 -22.33 -10.95
CA THR A 110 4.32 -23.63 -11.17
C THR A 110 2.85 -23.62 -10.79
N LEU A 111 2.43 -22.65 -9.93
CA LEU A 111 1.04 -22.53 -9.51
C LEU A 111 0.18 -21.86 -10.58
N ASN A 112 -1.04 -22.36 -10.75
CA ASN A 112 -2.04 -21.76 -11.62
C ASN A 112 -2.74 -20.58 -10.92
N ASN A 113 -3.09 -20.75 -9.66
CA ASN A 113 -3.84 -19.78 -8.89
C ASN A 113 -3.13 -19.39 -7.60
N LYS A 114 -3.33 -18.14 -7.19
CA LYS A 114 -2.83 -17.63 -5.90
C LYS A 114 -3.48 -18.29 -4.67
N SER A 115 -4.63 -18.94 -4.82
CA SER A 115 -5.33 -19.68 -3.77
C SER A 115 -4.63 -20.96 -3.35
N GLU A 116 -3.70 -21.45 -4.16
CA GLU A 116 -2.89 -22.65 -3.86
C GLU A 116 -1.74 -22.34 -2.88
N ILE A 117 -1.53 -21.06 -2.57
CA ILE A 117 -0.53 -20.63 -1.59
C ILE A 117 -1.13 -20.74 -0.18
N GLU A 118 -0.60 -21.64 0.63
CA GLU A 118 -0.94 -21.66 2.05
C GLU A 118 -0.19 -20.55 2.79
N VAL A 119 -0.91 -19.84 3.66
CA VAL A 119 -0.36 -18.72 4.41
C VAL A 119 -0.49 -18.99 5.90
N LEU A 120 0.63 -19.00 6.61
CA LEU A 120 0.71 -19.14 8.04
C LEU A 120 1.29 -17.88 8.66
N VAL A 121 0.70 -17.40 9.76
CA VAL A 121 1.24 -16.29 10.54
C VAL A 121 1.91 -16.83 11.78
N HIS A 122 3.21 -16.55 11.94
CA HIS A 122 3.96 -16.97 13.13
C HIS A 122 3.82 -15.97 14.27
N GLU A 123 4.26 -14.73 14.04
CA GLU A 123 4.33 -13.72 15.09
C GLU A 123 4.03 -12.31 14.54
N THR A 124 3.64 -11.41 15.44
CA THR A 124 3.49 -9.98 15.15
C THR A 124 4.35 -9.18 16.11
N LEU A 125 5.22 -8.35 15.59
CA LEU A 125 6.19 -7.59 16.36
C LEU A 125 6.10 -6.09 16.05
N ARG A 126 6.39 -5.26 17.04
CA ARG A 126 6.55 -3.83 16.85
C ARG A 126 8.00 -3.50 16.49
N GLY A 127 8.18 -2.68 15.49
CA GLY A 127 9.52 -2.30 15.03
C GLY A 127 10.07 -3.20 13.93
N LYS A 128 10.71 -2.56 12.95
CA LYS A 128 11.27 -3.29 11.79
C LYS A 128 12.50 -4.11 12.17
N ALA A 129 13.37 -3.56 13.02
CA ALA A 129 14.61 -4.21 13.41
C ALA A 129 14.34 -5.52 14.18
N GLU A 130 13.45 -5.48 15.16
CA GLU A 130 13.02 -6.66 15.94
C GLU A 130 12.41 -7.73 15.03
N ALA A 131 11.54 -7.33 14.11
CA ALA A 131 10.92 -8.26 13.19
C ALA A 131 11.93 -8.95 12.28
N HIS A 132 12.94 -8.23 11.77
CA HIS A 132 14.00 -8.84 10.97
C HIS A 132 14.92 -9.75 11.78
N LYS A 133 15.27 -9.36 13.01
CA LYS A 133 16.05 -10.22 13.92
C LYS A 133 15.33 -11.55 14.13
N ARG A 134 14.04 -11.50 14.45
CA ARG A 134 13.23 -12.68 14.68
C ARG A 134 13.00 -13.53 13.41
N GLU A 135 12.88 -12.90 12.25
CA GLU A 135 12.84 -13.58 10.95
C GLU A 135 14.10 -14.42 10.72
N VAL A 136 15.28 -13.85 10.99
CA VAL A 136 16.56 -14.56 10.85
C VAL A 136 16.63 -15.75 11.80
N GLU A 137 16.23 -15.58 13.06
CA GLU A 137 16.18 -16.68 14.04
C GLU A 137 15.26 -17.82 13.57
N LEU A 138 14.05 -17.50 13.10
CA LEU A 138 13.10 -18.49 12.57
C LEU A 138 13.63 -19.19 11.31
N ARG A 139 14.30 -18.47 10.41
CA ARG A 139 14.93 -19.08 9.22
C ARG A 139 16.03 -20.07 9.61
N ARG A 140 16.84 -19.75 10.61
CA ARG A 140 17.90 -20.66 11.12
C ARG A 140 17.30 -21.92 11.75
N THR A 141 16.21 -21.77 12.49
CA THR A 141 15.55 -22.90 13.19
C THR A 141 14.78 -23.79 12.22
N LEU A 142 13.96 -23.20 11.34
CA LEU A 142 13.04 -23.94 10.46
C LEU A 142 13.67 -24.32 9.12
N ARG A 143 14.78 -23.69 8.73
CA ARG A 143 15.50 -23.90 7.45
C ARG A 143 14.58 -24.03 6.25
N PRO A 144 13.78 -23.00 5.95
CA PRO A 144 12.80 -23.05 4.86
C PRO A 144 13.50 -23.18 3.49
N ALA A 145 13.03 -24.13 2.68
CA ALA A 145 13.68 -24.50 1.42
C ALA A 145 13.63 -23.41 0.33
N LEU A 146 12.66 -22.48 0.40
CA LEU A 146 12.47 -21.43 -0.62
C LEU A 146 13.17 -20.10 -0.30
N ASN A 147 13.85 -20.00 0.86
CA ASN A 147 14.65 -18.83 1.18
C ASN A 147 16.05 -18.97 0.54
N THR A 148 16.35 -18.12 -0.41
CA THR A 148 17.68 -18.05 -1.08
C THR A 148 18.67 -17.18 -0.34
N ASP A 149 18.21 -16.41 0.64
CA ASP A 149 19.04 -15.44 1.33
C ASP A 149 19.69 -16.06 2.56
N THR A 150 20.98 -16.33 2.44
CA THR A 150 21.85 -16.80 3.54
C THR A 150 22.45 -15.64 4.34
N ARG A 151 22.03 -14.40 4.08
CA ARG A 151 22.51 -13.24 4.83
C ARG A 151 22.12 -13.37 6.31
N GLY A 152 23.10 -13.70 7.14
CA GLY A 152 22.92 -13.86 8.58
C GLY A 152 23.35 -15.22 9.14
N ASP A 153 23.98 -16.05 8.32
CA ASP A 153 24.74 -17.23 8.79
C ASP A 153 26.15 -16.84 9.20
#